data_d810cce469c916a92944e751d1ff8663
#
_entry.id   d810cce469c916a92944e751d1ff8663
#
_cell.length_a   1.000
_cell.length_b   1.000
_cell.length_c   1.000
_cell.angle_alpha   90.00
_cell.angle_beta   90.00
_cell.angle_gamma   90.00
#
_symmetry.space_group_name_H-M   'P 1'
#
loop_
_entity.id
_entity.type
_entity.pdbx_description
1 polymer ?
#
loop_
_entity_poly.entity_id
_entity_poly.type
_entity_poly.pdbx_seq_one_letter_code
_entity_poly.pdbx_strand_id
1 'polypeptide(L)'
;MPIRPFEQHTPRIHPTAFIDETAMIVGAVEIGEDSSVWPLCVIRGDIQSIQIGARTNIQDGTIIHVTHDSRFCPGGQPTVIGNDVTVGHKVILHACTVEDYCLIGMGAIVMDKAVVRSRVTIGAGSVVPSGKILESGYLYVGSPVKQVRPLNPRELEFLEYSAQNYQRLKDRHREATKPAVRGRTKRS
;
A
#
# COMPACT_ATOMS: atom_id res chain seq x y z
N MET A 1 0.12 4.47 -20.76
CA MET A 1 -0.16 5.29 -19.55
C MET A 1 -0.09 4.38 -18.33
N PRO A 2 0.53 4.81 -17.24
CA PRO A 2 0.69 3.98 -16.05
C PRO A 2 -0.63 3.70 -15.30
N ILE A 3 -1.66 4.53 -15.49
CA ILE A 3 -3.00 4.35 -14.92
C ILE A 3 -3.95 4.02 -16.08
N ARG A 4 -4.62 2.86 -16.02
CA ARG A 4 -5.50 2.43 -17.11
C ARG A 4 -6.72 1.64 -16.61
N PRO A 5 -7.85 1.73 -17.32
CA PRO A 5 -9.00 0.87 -17.06
C PRO A 5 -8.68 -0.58 -17.43
N PHE A 6 -9.49 -1.47 -16.86
CA PHE A 6 -9.64 -2.85 -17.30
C PHE A 6 -11.14 -3.17 -17.31
N GLU A 7 -11.64 -3.65 -18.46
CA GLU A 7 -13.07 -3.79 -18.72
C GLU A 7 -13.83 -2.50 -18.36
N GLN A 8 -14.88 -2.59 -17.53
CA GLN A 8 -15.69 -1.44 -17.08
C GLN A 8 -15.10 -0.69 -15.88
N HIS A 9 -13.99 -1.14 -15.30
CA HIS A 9 -13.40 -0.58 -14.09
C HIS A 9 -12.25 0.38 -14.41
N THR A 10 -12.39 1.62 -13.94
CA THR A 10 -11.34 2.65 -14.02
C THR A 10 -10.84 2.96 -12.61
N PRO A 11 -9.53 3.03 -12.37
CA PRO A 11 -8.99 3.40 -11.07
C PRO A 11 -9.54 4.73 -10.57
N ARG A 12 -9.96 4.79 -9.31
CA ARG A 12 -10.42 5.98 -8.59
C ARG A 12 -9.34 6.43 -7.62
N ILE A 13 -8.70 7.53 -7.92
CA ILE A 13 -7.57 8.06 -7.17
C ILE A 13 -7.95 9.42 -6.61
N HIS A 14 -7.80 9.59 -5.29
CA HIS A 14 -8.08 10.87 -4.65
C HIS A 14 -7.16 11.96 -5.19
N PRO A 15 -7.65 13.21 -5.41
CA PRO A 15 -6.85 14.28 -6.03
C PRO A 15 -5.59 14.68 -5.24
N THR A 16 -5.56 14.42 -3.92
CA THR A 16 -4.39 14.69 -3.08
C THR A 16 -3.39 13.54 -3.04
N ALA A 17 -3.75 12.36 -3.55
CA ALA A 17 -2.82 11.24 -3.61
C ALA A 17 -1.68 11.52 -4.59
N PHE A 18 -0.53 10.92 -4.32
CA PHE A 18 0.65 10.95 -5.19
C PHE A 18 0.84 9.60 -5.86
N ILE A 19 0.92 9.59 -7.17
CA ILE A 19 1.25 8.40 -7.96
C ILE A 19 2.48 8.71 -8.78
N ASP A 20 3.56 7.99 -8.54
CA ASP A 20 4.77 8.10 -9.35
C ASP A 20 4.49 7.71 -10.81
N GLU A 21 5.12 8.40 -11.75
CA GLU A 21 4.90 8.18 -13.20
C GLU A 21 5.29 6.78 -13.69
N THR A 22 6.14 6.07 -12.94
CA THR A 22 6.56 4.69 -13.24
C THR A 22 5.68 3.63 -12.57
N ALA A 23 4.76 4.02 -11.68
CA ALA A 23 3.84 3.09 -11.04
C ALA A 23 2.72 2.67 -12.00
N MET A 24 2.35 1.40 -12.01
CA MET A 24 1.27 0.84 -12.83
C MET A 24 0.03 0.56 -11.98
N ILE A 25 -1.11 1.19 -12.32
CA ILE A 25 -2.39 0.99 -11.64
C ILE A 25 -3.45 0.58 -12.66
N VAL A 26 -4.12 -0.55 -12.43
CA VAL A 26 -5.02 -1.17 -13.42
C VAL A 26 -6.33 -1.61 -12.79
N GLY A 27 -7.46 -1.26 -13.41
CA GLY A 27 -8.77 -1.83 -13.12
C GLY A 27 -9.47 -1.28 -11.87
N ALA A 28 -10.11 -2.15 -11.11
CA ALA A 28 -10.92 -1.82 -9.92
C ALA A 28 -10.04 -1.47 -8.71
N VAL A 29 -9.38 -0.30 -8.74
CA VAL A 29 -8.49 0.19 -7.68
C VAL A 29 -9.02 1.51 -7.14
N GLU A 30 -9.09 1.62 -5.82
CA GLU A 30 -9.36 2.88 -5.10
C GLU A 30 -8.16 3.27 -4.25
N ILE A 31 -7.75 4.55 -4.33
CA ILE A 31 -6.67 5.11 -3.53
C ILE A 31 -7.17 6.35 -2.82
N GLY A 32 -7.12 6.32 -1.49
CA GLY A 32 -7.63 7.34 -0.60
C GLY A 32 -6.78 8.61 -0.53
N GLU A 33 -7.33 9.55 0.23
CA GLU A 33 -6.75 10.86 0.46
C GLU A 33 -5.34 10.77 1.01
N ASP A 34 -4.45 11.64 0.51
CA ASP A 34 -3.06 11.80 0.96
C ASP A 34 -2.19 10.54 0.94
N SER A 35 -2.65 9.50 0.27
CA SER A 35 -1.86 8.29 0.06
C SER A 35 -0.82 8.48 -1.04
N SER A 36 0.21 7.63 -1.06
CA SER A 36 1.29 7.71 -2.04
C SER A 36 1.69 6.34 -2.57
N VAL A 37 1.88 6.26 -3.89
CA VAL A 37 2.38 5.08 -4.61
C VAL A 37 3.69 5.46 -5.29
N TRP A 38 4.74 4.79 -4.90
CA TRP A 38 6.12 5.12 -5.23
C TRP A 38 6.61 4.37 -6.48
N PRO A 39 7.84 4.66 -6.96
CA PRO A 39 8.32 4.11 -8.23
C PRO A 39 8.18 2.60 -8.38
N LEU A 40 7.87 2.16 -9.61
CA LEU A 40 7.84 0.75 -10.02
C LEU A 40 6.82 -0.13 -9.26
N CYS A 41 5.87 0.47 -8.54
CA CYS A 41 4.77 -0.29 -7.95
C CYS A 41 3.80 -0.80 -9.02
N VAL A 42 3.24 -2.00 -8.79
CA VAL A 42 2.18 -2.58 -9.63
C VAL A 42 0.96 -2.87 -8.76
N ILE A 43 -0.15 -2.18 -9.01
CA ILE A 43 -1.43 -2.35 -8.31
C ILE A 43 -2.46 -2.77 -9.35
N ARG A 44 -2.84 -4.05 -9.35
CA ARG A 44 -3.67 -4.63 -10.40
C ARG A 44 -4.94 -5.27 -9.85
N GLY A 45 -6.06 -4.53 -9.97
CA GLY A 45 -7.42 -4.95 -9.61
C GLY A 45 -8.22 -5.34 -10.86
N ASP A 46 -7.76 -6.35 -11.61
CA ASP A 46 -8.39 -6.79 -12.86
C ASP A 46 -9.45 -7.88 -12.66
N ILE A 47 -9.34 -8.68 -11.63
CA ILE A 47 -10.21 -9.84 -11.36
C ILE A 47 -10.93 -9.77 -10.01
N GLN A 48 -10.64 -8.75 -9.20
CA GLN A 48 -11.31 -8.36 -7.95
C GLN A 48 -10.83 -6.95 -7.58
N SER A 49 -11.44 -6.30 -6.57
CA SER A 49 -11.12 -4.94 -6.17
C SER A 49 -9.90 -4.81 -5.26
N ILE A 50 -9.23 -3.66 -5.36
CA ILE A 50 -8.20 -3.22 -4.41
C ILE A 50 -8.63 -1.89 -3.81
N GLN A 51 -8.60 -1.79 -2.48
CA GLN A 51 -8.89 -0.57 -1.74
C GLN A 51 -7.66 -0.19 -0.90
N ILE A 52 -7.21 1.04 -1.03
CA ILE A 52 -6.13 1.64 -0.25
C ILE A 52 -6.70 2.86 0.45
N GLY A 53 -6.66 2.86 1.77
CA GLY A 53 -7.20 3.92 2.62
C GLY A 53 -6.42 5.24 2.48
N ALA A 54 -6.71 6.17 3.37
CA ALA A 54 -6.08 7.50 3.39
C ALA A 54 -4.69 7.44 4.07
N ARG A 55 -3.78 8.36 3.68
CA ARG A 55 -2.45 8.56 4.28
C ARG A 55 -1.57 7.31 4.31
N THR A 56 -1.84 6.36 3.43
CA THR A 56 -1.13 5.10 3.28
C THR A 56 -0.06 5.23 2.21
N ASN A 57 1.14 4.71 2.47
CA ASN A 57 2.23 4.76 1.51
C ASN A 57 2.61 3.36 1.02
N ILE A 58 2.68 3.20 -0.30
CA ILE A 58 3.07 1.97 -1.00
C ILE A 58 4.42 2.21 -1.64
N GLN A 59 5.48 1.68 -1.02
CA GLN A 59 6.85 1.99 -1.39
C GLN A 59 7.33 1.19 -2.60
N ASP A 60 8.44 1.63 -3.15
CA ASP A 60 9.01 1.26 -4.44
C ASP A 60 9.00 -0.24 -4.72
N GLY A 61 8.58 -0.62 -5.91
CA GLY A 61 8.58 -2.01 -6.39
C GLY A 61 7.58 -2.94 -5.72
N THR A 62 6.66 -2.43 -4.91
CA THR A 62 5.60 -3.23 -4.25
C THR A 62 4.59 -3.72 -5.27
N ILE A 63 4.12 -4.97 -5.11
CA ILE A 63 3.11 -5.59 -5.95
C ILE A 63 1.86 -5.86 -5.12
N ILE A 64 0.70 -5.37 -5.59
CA ILE A 64 -0.60 -5.64 -4.97
C ILE A 64 -1.51 -6.28 -6.00
N HIS A 65 -2.05 -7.46 -5.66
CA HIS A 65 -2.97 -8.19 -6.52
C HIS A 65 -4.08 -8.87 -5.71
N VAL A 66 -4.94 -9.62 -6.37
CA VAL A 66 -6.21 -10.14 -5.88
C VAL A 66 -6.45 -11.55 -6.38
N THR A 67 -7.43 -12.27 -5.81
CA THR A 67 -7.82 -13.60 -6.25
C THR A 67 -9.20 -13.59 -6.91
N HIS A 68 -9.31 -14.23 -8.07
CA HIS A 68 -10.55 -14.31 -8.86
C HIS A 68 -11.60 -15.23 -8.22
N ASP A 69 -12.86 -15.02 -8.64
CA ASP A 69 -13.94 -15.96 -8.33
C ASP A 69 -13.70 -17.31 -9.01
N SER A 70 -13.73 -18.37 -8.22
CA SER A 70 -13.55 -19.74 -8.70
C SER A 70 -14.13 -20.77 -7.72
N ARG A 71 -14.21 -22.02 -8.14
CA ARG A 71 -14.59 -23.12 -7.24
C ARG A 71 -13.69 -23.26 -6.00
N PHE A 72 -12.47 -22.73 -6.04
CA PHE A 72 -11.50 -22.75 -4.92
C PHE A 72 -11.58 -21.51 -4.04
N CYS A 73 -12.14 -20.43 -4.55
CA CYS A 73 -12.35 -19.17 -3.86
C CYS A 73 -13.67 -18.53 -4.33
N PRO A 74 -14.84 -19.05 -3.87
CA PRO A 74 -16.13 -18.50 -4.30
C PRO A 74 -16.26 -17.02 -3.95
N GLY A 75 -16.66 -16.20 -4.93
CA GLY A 75 -16.73 -14.74 -4.83
C GLY A 75 -15.39 -14.01 -5.03
N GLY A 76 -14.28 -14.75 -5.14
CA GLY A 76 -12.94 -14.16 -5.18
C GLY A 76 -12.52 -13.56 -3.84
N GLN A 77 -11.33 -12.92 -3.82
CA GLN A 77 -10.83 -12.25 -2.61
C GLN A 77 -10.16 -10.92 -2.99
N PRO A 78 -10.68 -9.78 -2.49
CA PRO A 78 -10.08 -8.47 -2.68
C PRO A 78 -8.82 -8.28 -1.84
N THR A 79 -8.08 -7.20 -2.13
CA THR A 79 -7.06 -6.68 -1.22
C THR A 79 -7.56 -5.37 -0.61
N VAL A 80 -7.55 -5.30 0.71
CA VAL A 80 -7.98 -4.12 1.46
C VAL A 80 -6.84 -3.65 2.36
N ILE A 81 -6.44 -2.40 2.22
CA ILE A 81 -5.41 -1.75 3.02
C ILE A 81 -6.02 -0.53 3.69
N GLY A 82 -5.90 -0.44 4.99
CA GLY A 82 -6.46 0.63 5.81
C GLY A 82 -5.75 1.97 5.67
N ASN A 83 -6.00 2.82 6.65
CA ASN A 83 -5.43 4.17 6.73
C ASN A 83 -4.10 4.15 7.49
N ASP A 84 -3.23 5.13 7.19
CA ASP A 84 -1.98 5.35 7.91
C ASP A 84 -1.05 4.11 7.91
N VAL A 85 -1.12 3.29 6.85
CA VAL A 85 -0.31 2.09 6.67
C VAL A 85 0.99 2.43 5.96
N THR A 86 2.11 1.90 6.44
CA THR A 86 3.39 1.94 5.76
C THR A 86 3.68 0.57 5.15
N VAL A 87 3.63 0.48 3.81
CA VAL A 87 4.03 -0.71 3.06
C VAL A 87 5.43 -0.49 2.50
N GLY A 88 6.41 -1.19 3.05
CA GLY A 88 7.82 -1.06 2.72
C GLY A 88 8.15 -1.50 1.28
N HIS A 89 9.37 -1.18 0.84
CA HIS A 89 9.84 -1.48 -0.52
C HIS A 89 9.74 -2.98 -0.86
N LYS A 90 9.35 -3.31 -2.09
CA LYS A 90 9.28 -4.68 -2.65
C LYS A 90 8.39 -5.64 -1.86
N VAL A 91 7.38 -5.15 -1.18
CA VAL A 91 6.37 -5.98 -0.51
C VAL A 91 5.45 -6.62 -1.55
N ILE A 92 4.92 -7.81 -1.25
CA ILE A 92 3.85 -8.44 -2.03
C ILE A 92 2.61 -8.55 -1.12
N LEU A 93 1.51 -7.93 -1.52
CA LEU A 93 0.19 -8.09 -0.88
C LEU A 93 -0.74 -8.78 -1.87
N HIS A 94 -1.22 -9.95 -1.53
CA HIS A 94 -2.08 -10.73 -2.41
C HIS A 94 -3.35 -11.15 -1.69
N ALA A 95 -4.50 -10.63 -2.14
CA ALA A 95 -5.83 -11.02 -1.68
C ALA A 95 -5.96 -11.03 -0.14
N CYS A 96 -5.46 -10.00 0.54
CA CYS A 96 -5.34 -9.92 2.00
C CYS A 96 -5.97 -8.64 2.57
N THR A 97 -6.11 -8.59 3.88
CA THR A 97 -6.55 -7.40 4.61
C THR A 97 -5.43 -6.90 5.51
N VAL A 98 -5.11 -5.61 5.42
CA VAL A 98 -4.21 -4.91 6.34
C VAL A 98 -5.00 -3.77 6.95
N GLU A 99 -5.21 -3.79 8.26
CA GLU A 99 -5.93 -2.74 8.97
C GLU A 99 -5.02 -1.51 9.22
N ASP A 100 -5.57 -0.50 9.91
CA ASP A 100 -4.93 0.80 10.09
C ASP A 100 -3.63 0.75 10.92
N TYR A 101 -2.74 1.73 10.69
CA TYR A 101 -1.51 1.93 11.46
C TYR A 101 -0.57 0.72 11.47
N CYS A 102 -0.50 -0.04 10.38
CA CYS A 102 0.43 -1.15 10.24
C CYS A 102 1.73 -0.73 9.56
N LEU A 103 2.81 -1.43 9.88
CA LEU A 103 4.08 -1.37 9.17
C LEU A 103 4.41 -2.74 8.58
N ILE A 104 4.43 -2.83 7.27
CA ILE A 104 4.81 -4.02 6.53
C ILE A 104 6.26 -3.86 6.09
N GLY A 105 7.17 -4.61 6.69
CA GLY A 105 8.60 -4.51 6.44
C GLY A 105 8.99 -4.83 5.00
N MET A 106 10.08 -4.25 4.52
CA MET A 106 10.60 -4.41 3.16
C MET A 106 10.69 -5.87 2.73
N GLY A 107 10.23 -6.21 1.53
CA GLY A 107 10.28 -7.56 0.97
C GLY A 107 9.40 -8.59 1.66
N ALA A 108 8.51 -8.18 2.57
CA ALA A 108 7.54 -9.09 3.17
C ALA A 108 6.48 -9.54 2.16
N ILE A 109 5.90 -10.74 2.39
CA ILE A 109 4.84 -11.31 1.56
C ILE A 109 3.63 -11.59 2.47
N VAL A 110 2.46 -11.04 2.11
CA VAL A 110 1.20 -11.31 2.79
C VAL A 110 0.26 -12.00 1.82
N MET A 111 -0.12 -13.24 2.15
CA MET A 111 -0.84 -14.13 1.25
C MET A 111 -2.36 -14.06 1.45
N ASP A 112 -3.08 -14.75 0.56
CA ASP A 112 -4.54 -14.78 0.45
C ASP A 112 -5.25 -14.98 1.79
N LYS A 113 -6.30 -14.19 2.01
CA LYS A 113 -7.15 -14.26 3.23
C LYS A 113 -6.40 -14.01 4.54
N ALA A 114 -5.12 -13.64 4.50
CA ALA A 114 -4.43 -13.19 5.71
C ALA A 114 -5.03 -11.87 6.18
N VAL A 115 -5.13 -11.71 7.50
CA VAL A 115 -5.62 -10.49 8.15
C VAL A 115 -4.53 -9.96 9.08
N VAL A 116 -4.04 -8.78 8.77
CA VAL A 116 -3.11 -8.04 9.60
C VAL A 116 -3.91 -7.00 10.38
N ARG A 117 -4.14 -7.24 11.67
CA ARG A 117 -4.90 -6.33 12.54
C ARG A 117 -4.17 -5.01 12.73
N SER A 118 -4.89 -4.00 13.19
CA SER A 118 -4.34 -2.65 13.40
C SER A 118 -3.11 -2.66 14.31
N ARG A 119 -2.17 -1.74 14.05
CA ARG A 119 -0.96 -1.56 14.86
C ARG A 119 -0.07 -2.81 14.92
N VAL A 120 0.04 -3.54 13.81
CA VAL A 120 0.97 -4.65 13.65
C VAL A 120 2.22 -4.16 12.93
N THR A 121 3.38 -4.64 13.36
CA THR A 121 4.64 -4.56 12.61
C THR A 121 5.03 -5.92 12.10
N ILE A 122 5.23 -6.04 10.79
CA ILE A 122 5.81 -7.22 10.14
C ILE A 122 7.25 -6.90 9.80
N GLY A 123 8.20 -7.72 10.28
CA GLY A 123 9.62 -7.56 9.98
C GLY A 123 9.94 -7.77 8.51
N ALA A 124 11.04 -7.18 8.04
CA ALA A 124 11.48 -7.31 6.65
C ALA A 124 11.71 -8.77 6.24
N GLY A 125 11.38 -9.11 4.98
CA GLY A 125 11.56 -10.46 4.42
C GLY A 125 10.65 -11.53 5.02
N SER A 126 9.66 -11.16 5.84
CA SER A 126 8.75 -12.11 6.48
C SER A 126 7.65 -12.60 5.54
N VAL A 127 7.13 -13.82 5.78
CA VAL A 127 6.03 -14.40 5.01
C VAL A 127 4.84 -14.68 5.92
N VAL A 128 3.71 -14.04 5.65
CA VAL A 128 2.41 -14.27 6.30
C VAL A 128 1.63 -15.27 5.46
N PRO A 129 1.45 -16.52 5.92
CA PRO A 129 0.73 -17.55 5.18
C PRO A 129 -0.75 -17.21 4.98
N SER A 130 -1.36 -17.85 3.97
CA SER A 130 -2.78 -17.71 3.67
C SER A 130 -3.67 -17.99 4.88
N GLY A 131 -4.68 -17.16 5.09
CA GLY A 131 -5.66 -17.29 6.19
C GLY A 131 -5.11 -16.99 7.60
N LYS A 132 -3.83 -16.58 7.71
CA LYS A 132 -3.24 -16.25 9.01
C LYS A 132 -3.79 -14.91 9.51
N ILE A 133 -4.19 -14.88 10.79
CA ILE A 133 -4.57 -13.66 11.49
C ILE A 133 -3.40 -13.23 12.37
N LEU A 134 -2.98 -11.97 12.23
CA LEU A 134 -1.98 -11.33 13.08
C LEU A 134 -2.69 -10.38 14.04
N GLU A 135 -2.57 -10.65 15.33
CA GLU A 135 -3.22 -9.87 16.37
C GLU A 135 -2.58 -8.50 16.55
N SER A 136 -3.42 -7.53 16.92
CA SER A 136 -3.07 -6.12 17.07
C SER A 136 -1.99 -5.86 18.12
N GLY A 137 -1.08 -4.93 17.84
CA GLY A 137 -0.10 -4.44 18.80
C GLY A 137 1.16 -5.30 18.95
N TYR A 138 1.44 -6.19 18.01
CA TYR A 138 2.59 -7.10 18.08
C TYR A 138 3.55 -6.94 16.91
N LEU A 139 4.80 -7.33 17.17
CA LEU A 139 5.84 -7.59 16.17
C LEU A 139 5.77 -9.05 15.71
N TYR A 140 5.73 -9.24 14.39
CA TYR A 140 5.80 -10.55 13.73
C TYR A 140 7.01 -10.62 12.81
N VAL A 141 7.77 -11.71 12.87
CA VAL A 141 8.93 -11.93 11.98
C VAL A 141 9.03 -13.40 11.55
N GLY A 142 9.69 -13.63 10.43
CA GLY A 142 10.07 -14.96 9.95
C GLY A 142 9.28 -15.45 8.74
N SER A 143 9.64 -16.62 8.23
CA SER A 143 9.00 -17.32 7.11
C SER A 143 8.79 -18.79 7.49
N PRO A 144 7.58 -19.19 7.91
CA PRO A 144 6.39 -18.36 8.17
C PRO A 144 6.56 -17.45 9.40
N VAL A 145 5.78 -16.36 9.46
CA VAL A 145 5.82 -15.43 10.60
C VAL A 145 5.45 -16.06 11.93
N LYS A 146 6.17 -15.64 12.97
CA LYS A 146 5.83 -15.92 14.37
C LYS A 146 5.63 -14.59 15.11
N GLN A 147 4.70 -14.58 16.06
CA GLN A 147 4.55 -13.49 17.01
C GLN A 147 5.76 -13.49 17.94
N VAL A 148 6.44 -12.34 18.06
CA VAL A 148 7.68 -12.21 18.85
C VAL A 148 7.38 -11.60 20.20
N ARG A 149 6.79 -10.40 20.20
CA ARG A 149 6.50 -9.63 21.42
C ARG A 149 5.51 -8.50 21.12
N PRO A 150 4.89 -7.91 22.15
CA PRO A 150 4.17 -6.65 22.01
C PRO A 150 5.08 -5.54 21.47
N LEU A 151 4.51 -4.60 20.74
CA LEU A 151 5.18 -3.34 20.38
C LEU A 151 5.32 -2.47 21.62
N ASN A 152 6.48 -1.84 21.76
CA ASN A 152 6.70 -0.87 22.82
C ASN A 152 6.11 0.52 22.44
N PRO A 153 5.97 1.46 23.39
CA PRO A 153 5.39 2.79 23.12
C PRO A 153 6.08 3.55 21.99
N ARG A 154 7.41 3.47 21.88
CA ARG A 154 8.18 4.13 20.82
C ARG A 154 7.90 3.51 19.45
N GLU A 155 7.69 2.21 19.37
CA GLU A 155 7.33 1.53 18.12
C GLU A 155 5.90 1.89 17.69
N LEU A 156 4.97 2.00 18.63
CA LEU A 156 3.60 2.46 18.33
C LEU A 156 3.60 3.91 17.82
N GLU A 157 4.36 4.80 18.44
CA GLU A 157 4.55 6.18 17.96
C GLU A 157 5.19 6.20 16.56
N PHE A 158 6.14 5.30 16.29
CA PHE A 158 6.81 5.22 15.00
C PHE A 158 5.86 4.84 13.86
N LEU A 159 4.81 4.05 14.10
CA LEU A 159 3.80 3.72 13.08
C LEU A 159 3.12 5.01 12.56
N GLU A 160 2.70 5.88 13.49
CA GLU A 160 2.06 7.15 13.14
C GLU A 160 3.05 8.12 12.49
N TYR A 161 4.26 8.23 13.04
CA TYR A 161 5.33 9.06 12.48
C TYR A 161 5.68 8.66 11.04
N SER A 162 5.80 7.37 10.76
CA SER A 162 6.14 6.86 9.43
C SER A 162 5.13 7.30 8.38
N ALA A 163 3.83 7.11 8.64
CA ALA A 163 2.77 7.53 7.74
C ALA A 163 2.81 9.05 7.48
N GLN A 164 2.91 9.85 8.54
CA GLN A 164 3.02 11.32 8.44
C GLN A 164 4.27 11.77 7.69
N ASN A 165 5.40 11.07 7.86
CA ASN A 165 6.64 11.39 7.14
C ASN A 165 6.47 11.20 5.64
N TYR A 166 5.81 10.12 5.20
CA TYR A 166 5.54 9.88 3.79
C TYR A 166 4.50 10.85 3.20
N GLN A 167 3.55 11.35 3.98
CA GLN A 167 2.68 12.45 3.55
C GLN A 167 3.51 13.71 3.22
N ARG A 168 4.40 14.14 4.13
CA ARG A 168 5.28 15.28 3.88
C ARG A 168 6.22 15.04 2.69
N LEU A 169 6.72 13.82 2.54
CA LEU A 169 7.61 13.46 1.45
C LEU A 169 6.91 13.52 0.09
N LYS A 170 5.69 12.96 -0.02
CA LYS A 170 4.91 13.03 -1.25
C LYS A 170 4.61 14.47 -1.69
N ASP A 171 4.33 15.37 -0.74
CA ASP A 171 4.07 16.77 -1.06
C ASP A 171 5.30 17.44 -1.65
N ARG A 172 6.49 17.13 -1.13
CA ARG A 172 7.76 17.61 -1.70
C ARG A 172 7.99 17.08 -3.13
N HIS A 173 7.66 15.80 -3.39
CA HIS A 173 7.74 15.24 -4.74
C HIS A 173 6.75 15.89 -5.70
N ARG A 174 5.49 16.08 -5.28
CA ARG A 174 4.48 16.79 -6.08
C ARG A 174 4.90 18.21 -6.42
N GLU A 175 5.54 18.90 -5.48
CA GLU A 175 6.05 20.25 -5.72
C GLU A 175 7.22 20.24 -6.73
N ALA A 176 8.15 19.31 -6.57
CA ALA A 176 9.33 19.20 -7.44
C ALA A 176 8.97 18.80 -8.89
N THR A 177 7.85 18.10 -9.10
CA THR A 177 7.39 17.67 -10.43
C THR A 177 6.48 18.69 -11.13
N LYS A 178 6.10 19.79 -10.46
CA LYS A 178 5.37 20.88 -11.12
C LYS A 178 6.22 21.49 -12.24
N PRO A 179 5.64 21.74 -13.44
CA PRO A 179 6.37 22.42 -14.50
C PRO A 179 6.90 23.77 -13.99
N ALA A 180 8.18 24.05 -14.19
CA ALA A 180 8.74 25.36 -13.88
C ALA A 180 7.93 26.40 -14.64
N VAL A 181 7.30 27.35 -13.93
CA VAL A 181 6.64 28.50 -14.56
C VAL A 181 7.73 29.29 -15.30
N ARG A 182 7.83 29.10 -16.61
CA ARG A 182 8.73 29.91 -17.44
C ARG A 182 8.35 31.37 -17.25
N GLY A 183 9.13 32.08 -16.44
CA GLY A 183 9.01 33.55 -16.32
C GLY A 183 9.02 34.16 -17.71
N ARG A 184 7.98 34.94 -18.03
CA ARG A 184 7.98 35.80 -19.20
C ARG A 184 9.20 36.74 -19.08
N THR A 185 10.26 36.46 -19.79
CA THR A 185 11.30 37.47 -20.07
C THR A 185 10.61 38.61 -20.77
N LYS A 186 10.41 39.72 -20.05
CA LYS A 186 10.09 41.00 -20.67
C LYS A 186 11.26 41.32 -21.58
N ARG A 187 11.04 41.25 -22.90
CA ARG A 187 11.91 41.91 -23.86
C ARG A 187 11.63 43.41 -23.76
N SER A 188 12.59 44.13 -23.28
CA SER A 188 12.70 45.57 -23.40
C SER A 188 13.09 45.95 -24.84
#